data_c27ee58ed1e4e2b903ee50d222b2cec9
#
_entry.id   c27ee58ed1e4e2b903ee50d222b2cec9
#
_cell.length_a   1.000
_cell.length_b   1.000
_cell.length_c   1.000
_cell.angle_alpha   90.00
_cell.angle_beta   90.00
_cell.angle_gamma   90.00
#
_symmetry.space_group_name_H-M   'P 1'
#
loop_
_entity.id
_entity.type
_entity.pdbx_description
1 polymer ?
#
loop_
_entity_poly.entity_id
_entity_poly.type
_entity_poly.pdbx_seq_one_letter_code
_entity_poly.pdbx_strand_id
1 'polypeptide(L)'
;MKKRIFALLSAAALLVPCLASLAACGENDSILLRVYNWEEYIDEGGEGSYEYDYEVNEDGSAPSLVEDFEVWYEETYGTPVTVEYSTFGTNEDMYNQLKLGYTYDLLCPSEYMIMKLAAEDMLEPYSEDFFDESNELNYYVNNVSPFIKEKFDSNTMAVGSGEARWSEYAAGYMWGTTGLVYNPEYISEEQLEMGWELMLDVSVKGKVTTKDNVRDSYFVGLAILFEDELLDLKARHAAGELTDAEYTAMVTDYMNRTDEETVAKVQQILLDMKENLFGFETDTGKHDMVTGTIWLNFAWSGDAVYAMDVAEDAEDGEGAVTLNYYIPEESANLWFDGWVIPKDEKRTEETKHAAEAFVNFLSAPENAVRNSYYIGYTSVIAGDEMFDYMADTYSAEYGDETATDYDLSYFFGEGDYVISAPAEQLERQLYAQYPPEEEMLRCAVMDYYGENDERINELWTQIKGETLDAWAIGVICAAVVLIAVGVLYMKLGPKTDFFRHRPKKGYKKISSVPVSYQK
;
A
#
# COMPACT_ATOMS: atom_id res chain seq x y z
N MET A 1 0.73 61.77 26.20
CA MET A 1 -0.21 61.67 25.05
C MET A 1 0.43 61.19 23.76
N LYS A 2 1.63 61.66 23.36
CA LYS A 2 2.27 61.24 22.08
C LYS A 2 2.62 59.75 21.99
N LYS A 3 2.95 59.05 23.05
CA LYS A 3 3.26 57.59 23.04
C LYS A 3 2.00 56.68 22.90
N ARG A 4 0.81 57.16 23.28
CA ARG A 4 -0.45 56.38 23.10
C ARG A 4 -1.06 56.51 21.71
N ILE A 5 -0.78 57.61 21.01
CA ILE A 5 -1.20 57.83 19.62
C ILE A 5 -0.34 56.99 18.65
N PHE A 6 0.95 56.81 18.95
CA PHE A 6 1.81 55.93 18.12
C PHE A 6 1.47 54.45 18.28
N ALA A 7 1.06 53.99 19.46
CA ALA A 7 0.61 52.61 19.66
C ALA A 7 -0.74 52.30 18.96
N LEU A 8 -1.64 53.27 18.89
CA LEU A 8 -2.93 53.14 18.18
C LEU A 8 -2.78 53.17 16.66
N LEU A 9 -1.82 53.95 16.13
CA LEU A 9 -1.50 53.98 14.70
C LEU A 9 -0.75 52.71 14.26
N SER A 10 0.09 52.13 15.11
CA SER A 10 0.74 50.85 14.82
C SER A 10 -0.21 49.66 14.87
N ALA A 11 -1.23 49.68 15.75
CA ALA A 11 -2.26 48.67 15.80
C ALA A 11 -3.24 48.76 14.62
N ALA A 12 -3.53 49.98 14.15
CA ALA A 12 -4.35 50.17 12.94
C ALA A 12 -3.61 49.77 11.64
N ALA A 13 -2.29 49.96 11.58
CA ALA A 13 -1.45 49.58 10.44
C ALA A 13 -1.22 48.06 10.35
N LEU A 14 -1.37 47.31 11.46
CA LEU A 14 -1.31 45.83 11.47
C LEU A 14 -2.69 45.18 11.21
N LEU A 15 -3.78 45.91 11.42
CA LEU A 15 -5.15 45.41 11.14
C LEU A 15 -5.58 45.56 9.67
N VAL A 16 -4.98 46.50 8.94
CA VAL A 16 -5.30 46.73 7.52
C VAL A 16 -4.82 45.57 6.61
N PRO A 17 -3.61 44.97 6.81
CA PRO A 17 -3.23 43.76 6.04
C PRO A 17 -4.07 42.52 6.42
N CYS A 18 -4.47 42.37 7.68
CA CYS A 18 -5.35 41.25 8.08
C CYS A 18 -6.80 41.39 7.56
N LEU A 19 -7.29 42.62 7.39
CA LEU A 19 -8.61 42.88 6.78
C LEU A 19 -8.53 42.82 5.25
N ALA A 20 -7.39 43.10 4.64
CA ALA A 20 -7.17 42.94 3.21
C ALA A 20 -6.98 41.46 2.83
N SER A 21 -6.39 40.63 3.69
CA SER A 21 -6.35 39.18 3.51
C SER A 21 -7.69 38.47 3.78
N LEU A 22 -8.57 39.09 4.59
CA LEU A 22 -9.96 38.62 4.78
C LEU A 22 -10.91 39.08 3.66
N ALA A 23 -10.52 40.10 2.88
CA ALA A 23 -11.30 40.57 1.73
C ALA A 23 -10.77 39.99 0.37
N ALA A 24 -9.65 39.25 0.41
CA ALA A 24 -9.15 38.47 -0.72
C ALA A 24 -9.57 36.98 -0.67
N CYS A 25 -10.33 36.56 0.36
CA CYS A 25 -11.20 35.39 0.26
C CYS A 25 -12.42 35.83 -0.57
N GLY A 26 -12.28 35.95 -1.88
CA GLY A 26 -13.37 35.62 -2.79
C GLY A 26 -13.77 34.19 -2.46
N GLU A 27 -15.04 33.90 -2.36
CA GLU A 27 -15.57 32.54 -2.39
C GLU A 27 -14.86 31.86 -3.57
N ASN A 28 -13.82 31.07 -3.29
CA ASN A 28 -13.38 30.07 -4.23
C ASN A 28 -14.47 29.02 -4.16
N ASP A 29 -15.37 29.02 -5.13
CA ASP A 29 -16.36 27.96 -5.35
C ASP A 29 -15.66 26.64 -5.78
N SER A 30 -14.42 26.41 -5.32
CA SER A 30 -13.66 25.18 -5.57
C SER A 30 -14.21 24.04 -4.72
N ILE A 31 -14.51 22.92 -5.37
CA ILE A 31 -14.87 21.67 -4.68
C ILE A 31 -13.63 21.17 -3.95
N LEU A 32 -13.74 20.84 -2.67
CA LEU A 32 -12.69 20.17 -1.92
C LEU A 32 -12.92 18.66 -1.96
N LEU A 33 -11.95 17.93 -2.54
CA LEU A 33 -11.95 16.47 -2.61
C LEU A 33 -10.82 15.91 -1.74
N ARG A 34 -11.17 15.11 -0.74
CA ARG A 34 -10.20 14.46 0.17
C ARG A 34 -9.99 13.02 -0.25
N VAL A 35 -8.79 12.72 -0.75
CA VAL A 35 -8.38 11.40 -1.20
C VAL A 35 -7.39 10.78 -0.22
N TYR A 36 -7.55 9.51 0.13
CA TYR A 36 -6.67 8.77 1.01
C TYR A 36 -6.28 7.45 0.37
N ASN A 37 -5.02 7.32 0.00
CA ASN A 37 -4.47 6.21 -0.76
C ASN A 37 -3.25 5.61 -0.04
N TRP A 38 -2.69 4.55 -0.57
CA TRP A 38 -1.42 3.99 -0.13
C TRP A 38 -0.25 4.96 -0.40
N GLU A 39 0.83 4.82 0.38
CA GLU A 39 2.12 5.47 0.08
C GLU A 39 2.69 4.92 -1.24
N GLU A 40 3.40 5.76 -2.02
CA GLU A 40 4.05 5.41 -3.29
C GLU A 40 3.11 4.70 -4.32
N TYR A 41 1.85 5.12 -4.43
CA TYR A 41 0.82 4.39 -5.18
C TYR A 41 0.06 5.23 -6.21
N ILE A 42 0.65 6.31 -6.66
CA ILE A 42 0.18 7.18 -7.75
C ILE A 42 1.36 7.91 -8.39
N ASP A 43 1.28 8.22 -9.67
CA ASP A 43 2.30 9.06 -10.32
C ASP A 43 2.30 10.48 -9.72
N GLU A 44 3.39 10.79 -9.02
CA GLU A 44 3.63 12.09 -8.36
C GLU A 44 4.27 13.14 -9.29
N GLY A 45 4.45 12.81 -10.58
CA GLY A 45 5.08 13.71 -11.55
C GLY A 45 6.60 13.71 -11.49
N GLY A 46 7.21 14.61 -12.24
CA GLY A 46 8.65 14.82 -12.26
C GLY A 46 9.39 14.02 -13.33
N GLU A 47 10.68 13.75 -13.09
CA GLU A 47 11.56 13.08 -14.07
C GLU A 47 11.23 11.57 -14.25
N GLY A 48 10.51 10.96 -13.29
CA GLY A 48 10.15 9.54 -13.32
C GLY A 48 8.84 9.22 -14.02
N SER A 49 8.07 10.22 -14.44
CA SER A 49 6.80 10.00 -15.13
C SER A 49 7.00 9.50 -16.56
N TYR A 50 6.03 8.70 -17.04
CA TYR A 50 6.01 8.22 -18.42
C TYR A 50 5.93 9.39 -19.40
N GLU A 51 6.71 9.36 -20.49
CA GLU A 51 6.69 10.39 -21.54
C GLU A 51 5.36 10.34 -22.29
N TYR A 52 4.44 11.22 -21.90
CA TYR A 52 3.11 11.36 -22.49
C TYR A 52 2.88 12.80 -23.00
N ASP A 53 1.85 13.01 -23.82
CA ASP A 53 1.51 14.35 -24.37
C ASP A 53 0.65 15.13 -23.34
N TYR A 54 1.27 15.53 -22.23
CA TYR A 54 0.66 16.37 -21.18
C TYR A 54 1.27 17.79 -21.18
N GLU A 55 0.53 18.74 -20.61
CA GLU A 55 1.08 20.08 -20.39
C GLU A 55 2.08 20.04 -19.23
N VAL A 56 3.36 20.32 -19.54
CA VAL A 56 4.42 20.38 -18.52
C VAL A 56 4.25 21.59 -17.62
N ASN A 57 4.71 21.47 -16.38
CA ASN A 57 4.79 22.53 -15.39
C ASN A 57 5.70 23.70 -15.87
N GLU A 58 5.64 24.86 -15.20
CA GLU A 58 6.47 26.05 -15.54
C GLU A 58 7.97 25.75 -15.53
N ASP A 59 8.44 24.78 -14.77
CA ASP A 59 9.84 24.35 -14.70
C ASP A 59 10.19 23.25 -15.72
N GLY A 60 9.22 22.76 -16.49
CA GLY A 60 9.37 21.73 -17.52
C GLY A 60 9.26 20.30 -17.00
N SER A 61 8.88 20.11 -15.73
CA SER A 61 8.60 18.77 -15.16
C SER A 61 7.22 18.27 -15.57
N ALA A 62 7.03 16.94 -15.53
CA ALA A 62 5.71 16.33 -15.66
C ALA A 62 4.85 16.69 -14.45
N PRO A 63 3.57 17.06 -14.62
CA PRO A 63 2.64 17.21 -13.51
C PRO A 63 2.35 15.84 -12.88
N SER A 64 1.91 15.84 -11.62
CA SER A 64 1.34 14.64 -11.01
C SER A 64 -0.05 14.35 -11.60
N LEU A 65 -0.52 13.09 -11.47
CA LEU A 65 -1.91 12.76 -11.87
C LEU A 65 -2.95 13.54 -11.05
N VAL A 66 -2.61 13.96 -9.84
CA VAL A 66 -3.49 14.81 -9.03
C VAL A 66 -3.59 16.22 -9.61
N GLU A 67 -2.47 16.83 -10.00
CA GLU A 67 -2.45 18.15 -10.63
C GLU A 67 -3.16 18.13 -11.99
N ASP A 68 -2.93 17.12 -12.81
CA ASP A 68 -3.63 16.94 -14.08
C ASP A 68 -5.14 16.76 -13.91
N PHE A 69 -5.55 16.00 -12.88
CA PHE A 69 -6.97 15.85 -12.57
C PHE A 69 -7.63 17.19 -12.23
N GLU A 70 -6.99 18.04 -11.44
CA GLU A 70 -7.55 19.35 -11.07
C GLU A 70 -7.80 20.21 -12.31
N VAL A 71 -6.84 20.22 -13.26
CA VAL A 71 -6.95 20.92 -14.53
C VAL A 71 -8.03 20.29 -15.41
N TRP A 72 -7.97 18.96 -15.62
CA TRP A 72 -8.93 18.23 -16.45
C TRP A 72 -10.38 18.39 -15.93
N TYR A 73 -10.58 18.37 -14.61
CA TYR A 73 -11.90 18.52 -14.01
C TYR A 73 -12.49 19.90 -14.25
N GLU A 74 -11.70 20.97 -14.06
CA GLU A 74 -12.13 22.35 -14.34
C GLU A 74 -12.44 22.56 -15.81
N GLU A 75 -11.62 22.05 -16.73
CA GLU A 75 -11.83 22.14 -18.18
C GLU A 75 -13.08 21.38 -18.63
N THR A 76 -13.33 20.20 -18.04
CA THR A 76 -14.43 19.31 -18.43
C THR A 76 -15.76 19.78 -17.88
N TYR A 77 -15.81 20.18 -16.59
CA TYR A 77 -17.05 20.48 -15.87
C TYR A 77 -17.24 21.98 -15.57
N GLY A 78 -16.24 22.82 -15.80
CA GLY A 78 -16.31 24.27 -15.62
C GLY A 78 -16.32 24.71 -14.16
N THR A 79 -16.00 23.83 -13.21
CA THR A 79 -15.93 24.11 -11.78
C THR A 79 -14.57 23.64 -11.27
N PRO A 80 -13.79 24.50 -10.59
CA PRO A 80 -12.49 24.08 -10.07
C PRO A 80 -12.66 23.07 -8.93
N VAL A 81 -11.75 22.09 -8.85
CA VAL A 81 -11.61 21.16 -7.75
C VAL A 81 -10.23 21.35 -7.11
N THR A 82 -10.12 21.10 -5.83
CA THR A 82 -8.84 21.04 -5.12
C THR A 82 -8.78 19.70 -4.39
N VAL A 83 -7.74 18.93 -4.66
CA VAL A 83 -7.54 17.60 -4.07
C VAL A 83 -6.62 17.70 -2.85
N GLU A 84 -7.16 17.37 -1.68
CA GLU A 84 -6.34 17.07 -0.49
C GLU A 84 -5.97 15.59 -0.53
N TYR A 85 -4.81 15.29 -1.13
CA TYR A 85 -4.29 13.93 -1.23
C TYR A 85 -3.44 13.59 0.01
N SER A 86 -3.70 12.44 0.62
CA SER A 86 -2.97 11.93 1.77
C SER A 86 -2.79 10.43 1.68
N THR A 87 -1.84 9.87 2.43
CA THR A 87 -1.43 8.48 2.29
C THR A 87 -1.43 7.73 3.61
N PHE A 88 -1.55 6.38 3.52
CA PHE A 88 -1.46 5.46 4.65
C PHE A 88 -0.53 4.28 4.32
N GLY A 89 0.10 3.74 5.35
CA GLY A 89 1.01 2.59 5.20
C GLY A 89 0.34 1.23 5.34
N THR A 90 -0.82 1.13 6.02
CA THR A 90 -1.58 -0.12 6.17
C THR A 90 -3.09 0.13 6.17
N ASN A 91 -3.87 -0.87 5.74
CA ASN A 91 -5.34 -0.82 5.81
C ASN A 91 -5.84 -0.57 7.25
N GLU A 92 -5.15 -1.12 8.24
CA GLU A 92 -5.48 -0.97 9.66
C GLU A 92 -5.27 0.47 10.14
N ASP A 93 -4.21 1.15 9.67
CA ASP A 93 -3.95 2.55 9.97
C ASP A 93 -5.02 3.45 9.33
N MET A 94 -5.37 3.21 8.08
CA MET A 94 -6.46 3.90 7.39
C MET A 94 -7.78 3.73 8.15
N TYR A 95 -8.14 2.49 8.51
CA TYR A 95 -9.35 2.19 9.28
C TYR A 95 -9.34 2.89 10.64
N ASN A 96 -8.21 2.89 11.36
CA ASN A 96 -8.07 3.57 12.64
C ASN A 96 -8.29 5.09 12.52
N GLN A 97 -7.82 5.73 11.44
CA GLN A 97 -8.08 7.16 11.18
C GLN A 97 -9.59 7.43 11.03
N LEU A 98 -10.30 6.59 10.29
CA LEU A 98 -11.76 6.70 10.16
C LEU A 98 -12.46 6.56 11.52
N LYS A 99 -12.05 5.60 12.35
CA LYS A 99 -12.62 5.39 13.71
C LYS A 99 -12.29 6.56 14.66
N LEU A 100 -11.21 7.30 14.42
CA LEU A 100 -10.89 8.53 15.15
C LEU A 100 -11.72 9.74 14.68
N GLY A 101 -12.49 9.60 13.60
CA GLY A 101 -13.40 10.62 13.09
C GLY A 101 -12.80 11.51 11.99
N TYR A 102 -11.67 11.13 11.39
CA TYR A 102 -11.21 11.75 10.16
C TYR A 102 -12.16 11.38 9.02
N THR A 103 -12.39 12.33 8.12
CA THR A 103 -13.32 12.19 6.99
C THR A 103 -12.58 12.36 5.68
N TYR A 104 -12.87 11.46 4.76
CA TYR A 104 -12.37 11.44 3.39
C TYR A 104 -13.54 11.30 2.42
N ASP A 105 -13.31 11.68 1.18
CA ASP A 105 -14.32 11.59 0.13
C ASP A 105 -14.09 10.36 -0.75
N LEU A 106 -12.83 9.88 -0.80
CA LEU A 106 -12.42 8.70 -1.55
C LEU A 106 -11.31 7.97 -0.78
N LEU A 107 -11.37 6.63 -0.71
CA LEU A 107 -10.38 5.75 -0.11
C LEU A 107 -10.02 4.65 -1.10
N CYS A 108 -8.78 4.15 -1.03
CA CYS A 108 -8.31 3.02 -1.85
C CYS A 108 -7.79 1.86 -0.98
N PRO A 109 -8.63 1.14 -0.24
CA PRO A 109 -8.24 -0.04 0.53
C PRO A 109 -8.20 -1.32 -0.31
N SER A 110 -7.59 -2.37 0.26
CA SER A 110 -7.67 -3.72 -0.30
C SER A 110 -9.03 -4.38 -0.02
N GLU A 111 -9.34 -5.42 -0.78
CA GLU A 111 -10.63 -6.11 -0.82
C GLU A 111 -11.18 -6.52 0.56
N TYR A 112 -10.36 -7.09 1.44
CA TYR A 112 -10.83 -7.49 2.77
C TYR A 112 -11.23 -6.31 3.65
N MET A 113 -10.57 -5.17 3.45
CA MET A 113 -10.91 -3.93 4.16
C MET A 113 -12.14 -3.26 3.54
N ILE A 114 -12.32 -3.35 2.21
CA ILE A 114 -13.58 -2.95 1.54
C ILE A 114 -14.75 -3.73 2.16
N MET A 115 -14.63 -5.05 2.27
CA MET A 115 -15.65 -5.90 2.89
C MET A 115 -15.90 -5.54 4.35
N LYS A 116 -14.86 -5.21 5.12
CA LYS A 116 -14.99 -4.76 6.52
C LYS A 116 -15.75 -3.44 6.63
N LEU A 117 -15.35 -2.44 5.84
CA LEU A 117 -16.02 -1.14 5.83
C LEU A 117 -17.48 -1.25 5.41
N ALA A 118 -17.78 -2.08 4.42
CA ALA A 118 -19.14 -2.36 3.98
C ALA A 118 -19.96 -3.06 5.08
N ALA A 119 -19.42 -4.10 5.71
CA ALA A 119 -20.08 -4.82 6.80
C ALA A 119 -20.41 -3.91 7.99
N GLU A 120 -19.55 -2.93 8.29
CA GLU A 120 -19.76 -1.90 9.32
C GLU A 120 -20.65 -0.73 8.85
N ASP A 121 -21.26 -0.82 7.66
CA ASP A 121 -22.11 0.22 7.07
C ASP A 121 -21.41 1.58 6.91
N MET A 122 -20.12 1.56 6.58
CA MET A 122 -19.28 2.75 6.45
C MET A 122 -19.12 3.23 5.01
N LEU A 123 -19.64 2.51 4.02
CA LEU A 123 -19.54 2.85 2.60
C LEU A 123 -20.90 3.25 2.02
N GLU A 124 -20.87 4.13 1.02
CA GLU A 124 -22.02 4.39 0.15
C GLU A 124 -21.73 3.88 -1.28
N PRO A 125 -22.79 3.45 -2.01
CA PRO A 125 -22.59 2.94 -3.37
C PRO A 125 -22.26 4.07 -4.34
N TYR A 126 -21.60 3.69 -5.43
CA TYR A 126 -21.46 4.55 -6.61
C TYR A 126 -22.83 4.95 -7.18
N SER A 127 -22.88 6.05 -7.91
CA SER A 127 -24.09 6.50 -8.60
C SER A 127 -24.40 5.61 -9.82
N GLU A 128 -25.67 5.59 -10.24
CA GLU A 128 -26.05 4.91 -11.49
C GLU A 128 -25.36 5.57 -12.70
N ASP A 129 -25.08 6.88 -12.64
CA ASP A 129 -24.43 7.63 -13.71
C ASP A 129 -22.95 7.20 -13.90
N PHE A 130 -22.27 6.73 -12.84
CA PHE A 130 -20.91 6.21 -12.90
C PHE A 130 -20.79 4.96 -13.80
N PHE A 131 -21.84 4.15 -13.87
CA PHE A 131 -21.91 2.91 -14.66
C PHE A 131 -22.58 3.08 -16.02
N ASP A 132 -22.89 4.30 -16.45
CA ASP A 132 -23.46 4.56 -17.78
C ASP A 132 -22.39 4.43 -18.88
N GLU A 133 -22.32 3.26 -19.51
CA GLU A 133 -21.40 2.97 -20.63
C GLU A 133 -21.62 3.89 -21.86
N SER A 134 -22.73 4.60 -21.94
CA SER A 134 -22.97 5.57 -23.01
C SER A 134 -22.26 6.91 -22.82
N ASN A 135 -21.76 7.18 -21.62
CA ASN A 135 -20.96 8.35 -21.31
C ASN A 135 -19.48 8.05 -21.58
N GLU A 136 -18.92 8.70 -22.59
CA GLU A 136 -17.51 8.53 -22.99
C GLU A 136 -16.50 8.95 -21.89
N LEU A 137 -16.93 9.73 -20.88
CA LEU A 137 -16.10 10.13 -19.74
C LEU A 137 -16.11 9.10 -18.60
N ASN A 138 -16.95 8.07 -18.68
CA ASN A 138 -16.95 6.97 -17.72
C ASN A 138 -15.89 5.93 -18.10
N TYR A 139 -14.62 6.37 -18.03
CA TYR A 139 -13.48 5.55 -18.46
C TYR A 139 -13.41 4.22 -17.72
N TYR A 140 -13.72 4.18 -16.41
CA TYR A 140 -13.68 2.94 -15.63
C TYR A 140 -14.56 1.84 -16.25
N VAL A 141 -15.86 2.08 -16.38
CA VAL A 141 -16.79 1.05 -16.86
C VAL A 141 -16.54 0.67 -18.33
N ASN A 142 -15.97 1.59 -19.12
CA ASN A 142 -15.67 1.40 -20.53
C ASN A 142 -14.34 0.67 -20.77
N ASN A 143 -13.40 0.68 -19.81
CA ASN A 143 -12.05 0.15 -20.01
C ASN A 143 -11.62 -0.88 -18.95
N VAL A 144 -12.43 -1.13 -17.90
CA VAL A 144 -12.08 -2.15 -16.91
C VAL A 144 -11.96 -3.53 -17.56
N SER A 145 -10.90 -4.27 -17.22
CA SER A 145 -10.66 -5.63 -17.71
C SER A 145 -11.88 -6.54 -17.53
N PRO A 146 -12.24 -7.35 -18.52
CA PRO A 146 -13.29 -8.37 -18.35
C PRO A 146 -13.04 -9.31 -17.17
N PHE A 147 -11.79 -9.68 -16.91
CA PHE A 147 -11.39 -10.50 -15.78
C PHE A 147 -11.71 -9.79 -14.44
N ILE A 148 -11.32 -8.54 -14.31
CA ILE A 148 -11.57 -7.75 -13.10
C ILE A 148 -13.08 -7.51 -12.91
N LYS A 149 -13.76 -7.14 -13.98
CA LYS A 149 -15.22 -6.93 -13.96
C LYS A 149 -15.96 -8.19 -13.50
N GLU A 150 -15.57 -9.36 -13.99
CA GLU A 150 -16.13 -10.65 -13.57
C GLU A 150 -15.91 -10.88 -12.06
N LYS A 151 -14.71 -10.62 -11.54
CA LYS A 151 -14.41 -10.75 -10.09
C LYS A 151 -15.25 -9.80 -9.25
N PHE A 152 -15.37 -8.54 -9.62
CA PHE A 152 -16.14 -7.55 -8.86
C PHE A 152 -17.66 -7.76 -8.96
N ASP A 153 -18.16 -8.29 -10.08
CA ASP A 153 -19.59 -8.57 -10.30
C ASP A 153 -20.03 -9.90 -9.66
N SER A 154 -19.16 -10.89 -9.57
CA SER A 154 -19.48 -12.22 -9.01
C SER A 154 -19.31 -12.31 -7.50
N ASN A 155 -18.40 -11.53 -6.92
CA ASN A 155 -18.17 -11.52 -5.49
C ASN A 155 -19.19 -10.63 -4.77
N THR A 156 -19.71 -11.14 -3.65
CA THR A 156 -20.64 -10.42 -2.76
C THR A 156 -20.01 -10.18 -1.39
N MET A 157 -20.52 -9.17 -0.70
CA MET A 157 -20.10 -8.82 0.65
C MET A 157 -21.30 -8.38 1.50
N ALA A 158 -21.18 -8.53 2.81
CA ALA A 158 -22.15 -7.97 3.74
C ALA A 158 -22.10 -6.42 3.69
N VAL A 159 -23.28 -5.78 3.66
CA VAL A 159 -23.41 -4.32 3.75
C VAL A 159 -24.42 -4.01 4.85
N GLY A 160 -23.95 -3.61 6.02
CA GLY A 160 -24.78 -3.46 7.20
C GLY A 160 -25.59 -4.73 7.51
N SER A 161 -26.91 -4.71 7.28
CA SER A 161 -27.79 -5.88 7.46
C SER A 161 -28.16 -6.59 6.15
N GLY A 162 -27.62 -6.14 5.02
CA GLY A 162 -27.88 -6.67 3.67
C GLY A 162 -26.64 -7.31 3.05
N GLU A 163 -26.71 -7.53 1.76
CA GLU A 163 -25.65 -8.07 0.93
C GLU A 163 -25.65 -7.31 -0.40
N ALA A 164 -24.46 -7.05 -0.95
CA ALA A 164 -24.28 -6.40 -2.25
C ALA A 164 -23.07 -7.01 -2.97
N ARG A 165 -22.98 -6.75 -4.28
CA ARG A 165 -21.78 -7.09 -5.07
C ARG A 165 -20.68 -6.07 -4.77
N TRP A 166 -19.44 -6.48 -4.94
CA TRP A 166 -18.31 -5.56 -4.80
C TRP A 166 -18.43 -4.39 -5.76
N SER A 167 -18.81 -4.66 -7.03
CA SER A 167 -18.95 -3.64 -8.07
C SER A 167 -19.94 -2.52 -7.73
N GLU A 168 -20.86 -2.71 -6.80
CA GLU A 168 -21.80 -1.66 -6.39
C GLU A 168 -21.15 -0.59 -5.48
N TYR A 169 -20.07 -0.95 -4.77
CA TYR A 169 -19.43 -0.10 -3.76
C TYR A 169 -17.95 0.19 -4.02
N ALA A 170 -17.31 -0.55 -4.92
CA ALA A 170 -15.90 -0.42 -5.21
C ALA A 170 -15.64 -0.39 -6.72
N ALA A 171 -14.78 0.50 -7.16
CA ALA A 171 -14.15 0.49 -8.47
C ALA A 171 -12.70 0.02 -8.33
N GLY A 172 -12.30 -1.02 -9.03
CA GLY A 172 -10.92 -1.52 -8.98
C GLY A 172 -9.90 -0.44 -9.35
N TYR A 173 -8.70 -0.55 -8.80
CA TYR A 173 -7.58 0.36 -9.09
C TYR A 173 -6.36 -0.41 -9.57
N MET A 174 -5.77 -1.22 -8.70
CA MET A 174 -4.67 -2.13 -9.00
C MET A 174 -5.01 -3.54 -8.54
N TRP A 175 -4.32 -4.52 -9.10
CA TRP A 175 -4.46 -5.91 -8.72
C TRP A 175 -3.14 -6.67 -8.87
N GLY A 176 -3.05 -7.82 -8.28
CA GLY A 176 -1.88 -8.68 -8.45
C GLY A 176 -1.88 -9.88 -7.53
N THR A 177 -0.73 -10.52 -7.45
CA THR A 177 -0.50 -11.67 -6.59
C THR A 177 0.55 -11.35 -5.52
N THR A 178 0.60 -12.16 -4.48
CA THR A 178 1.76 -12.24 -3.61
C THR A 178 2.66 -13.40 -4.05
N GLY A 179 3.96 -13.25 -3.82
CA GLY A 179 4.93 -14.26 -4.18
C GLY A 179 6.29 -14.01 -3.55
N LEU A 180 7.28 -14.70 -4.07
CA LEU A 180 8.67 -14.63 -3.65
C LEU A 180 9.51 -13.94 -4.74
N VAL A 181 10.04 -12.75 -4.45
CA VAL A 181 11.15 -12.18 -5.23
C VAL A 181 12.43 -12.85 -4.76
N TYR A 182 13.19 -13.38 -5.69
CA TYR A 182 14.41 -14.11 -5.35
C TYR A 182 15.57 -13.77 -6.27
N ASN A 183 16.79 -13.95 -5.76
CA ASN A 183 18.00 -13.84 -6.53
C ASN A 183 18.46 -15.26 -6.96
N PRO A 184 18.44 -15.61 -8.27
CA PRO A 184 18.76 -16.94 -8.76
C PRO A 184 20.24 -17.33 -8.57
N GLU A 185 21.14 -16.40 -8.21
CA GLU A 185 22.50 -16.73 -7.82
C GLU A 185 22.58 -17.45 -6.45
N TYR A 186 21.59 -17.22 -5.58
CA TYR A 186 21.57 -17.75 -4.21
C TYR A 186 20.43 -18.71 -3.94
N ILE A 187 19.34 -18.65 -4.70
CA ILE A 187 18.16 -19.50 -4.58
C ILE A 187 18.04 -20.37 -5.83
N SER A 188 18.08 -21.68 -5.67
CA SER A 188 17.95 -22.64 -6.76
C SER A 188 16.50 -23.04 -7.02
N GLU A 189 16.21 -23.59 -8.19
CA GLU A 189 14.91 -24.16 -8.55
C GLU A 189 14.46 -25.24 -7.54
N GLU A 190 15.38 -26.10 -7.06
CA GLU A 190 15.09 -27.12 -6.04
C GLU A 190 14.63 -26.50 -4.71
N GLN A 191 15.12 -25.30 -4.36
CA GLN A 191 14.67 -24.58 -3.18
C GLN A 191 13.30 -23.95 -3.41
N LEU A 192 12.99 -23.45 -4.60
CA LEU A 192 11.68 -22.91 -4.93
C LEU A 192 10.57 -23.97 -4.88
N GLU A 193 10.89 -25.25 -5.16
CA GLU A 193 9.95 -26.38 -4.98
C GLU A 193 9.47 -26.54 -3.53
N MET A 194 10.12 -25.90 -2.55
CA MET A 194 9.66 -25.86 -1.16
C MET A 194 8.49 -24.86 -0.93
N GLY A 195 8.12 -24.11 -1.94
CA GLY A 195 7.06 -23.11 -1.82
C GLY A 195 7.32 -22.10 -0.69
N TRP A 196 6.30 -21.76 0.08
CA TRP A 196 6.42 -20.85 1.22
C TRP A 196 7.28 -21.41 2.37
N GLU A 197 7.44 -22.74 2.50
CA GLU A 197 8.32 -23.34 3.50
C GLU A 197 9.78 -22.93 3.33
N LEU A 198 10.20 -22.49 2.13
CA LEU A 198 11.54 -21.93 1.91
C LEU A 198 11.87 -20.79 2.88
N MET A 199 10.88 -20.02 3.30
CA MET A 199 11.09 -18.93 4.28
C MET A 199 11.47 -19.43 5.67
N LEU A 200 11.23 -20.72 5.98
CA LEU A 200 11.63 -21.40 7.21
C LEU A 200 12.99 -22.11 7.06
N ASP A 201 13.49 -22.29 5.84
CA ASP A 201 14.72 -23.05 5.61
C ASP A 201 15.96 -22.32 6.15
N VAL A 202 16.83 -23.06 6.80
CA VAL A 202 18.05 -22.52 7.40
C VAL A 202 19.03 -21.94 6.37
N SER A 203 18.94 -22.34 5.11
CA SER A 203 19.80 -21.84 4.03
C SER A 203 19.58 -20.37 3.74
N VAL A 204 18.39 -19.85 3.98
CA VAL A 204 18.04 -18.43 3.80
C VAL A 204 18.02 -17.62 5.11
N LYS A 205 18.49 -18.21 6.21
CA LYS A 205 18.48 -17.56 7.52
C LYS A 205 19.20 -16.21 7.53
N GLY A 206 18.47 -15.15 7.92
CA GLY A 206 18.97 -13.78 7.91
C GLY A 206 19.13 -13.18 6.51
N LYS A 207 18.52 -13.80 5.49
CA LYS A 207 18.53 -13.39 4.09
C LYS A 207 17.14 -13.38 3.45
N VAL A 208 16.10 -13.51 4.26
CA VAL A 208 14.70 -13.48 3.86
C VAL A 208 13.94 -12.43 4.67
N THR A 209 13.03 -11.72 4.05
CA THR A 209 12.10 -10.77 4.68
C THR A 209 10.66 -11.16 4.41
N THR A 210 9.76 -10.73 5.29
CA THR A 210 8.32 -10.84 5.12
C THR A 210 7.64 -9.50 5.38
N LYS A 211 6.43 -9.32 4.88
CA LYS A 211 5.66 -8.08 5.05
C LYS A 211 5.34 -7.81 6.53
N ASP A 212 5.49 -6.55 6.95
CA ASP A 212 5.05 -6.05 8.26
C ASP A 212 3.52 -5.81 8.26
N ASN A 213 2.80 -6.80 7.81
CA ASN A 213 1.35 -6.81 7.66
C ASN A 213 0.79 -8.13 8.20
N VAL A 214 -0.20 -8.01 9.08
CA VAL A 214 -0.81 -9.17 9.74
C VAL A 214 -1.52 -10.09 8.74
N ARG A 215 -2.22 -9.51 7.76
CA ARG A 215 -3.06 -10.26 6.83
C ARG A 215 -2.18 -11.09 5.90
N ASP A 216 -1.20 -10.46 5.26
CA ASP A 216 -0.28 -11.13 4.36
C ASP A 216 0.52 -12.23 5.07
N SER A 217 1.09 -11.93 6.25
CA SER A 217 1.85 -12.91 7.02
C SER A 217 0.98 -14.09 7.49
N TYR A 218 -0.26 -13.82 7.95
CA TYR A 218 -1.19 -14.88 8.33
C TYR A 218 -1.56 -15.78 7.15
N PHE A 219 -1.75 -15.19 5.97
CA PHE A 219 -2.07 -15.92 4.75
C PHE A 219 -0.94 -16.85 4.33
N VAL A 220 0.32 -16.40 4.36
CA VAL A 220 1.49 -17.28 4.17
C VAL A 220 1.53 -18.40 5.19
N GLY A 221 1.25 -18.11 6.45
CA GLY A 221 1.16 -19.14 7.50
C GLY A 221 0.06 -20.18 7.25
N LEU A 222 -1.05 -19.81 6.63
CA LEU A 222 -2.10 -20.74 6.20
C LEU A 222 -1.62 -21.60 5.02
N ALA A 223 -0.95 -21.02 4.03
CA ALA A 223 -0.39 -21.75 2.89
C ALA A 223 0.59 -22.83 3.35
N ILE A 224 1.50 -22.48 4.25
CA ILE A 224 2.42 -23.46 4.87
C ILE A 224 1.65 -24.53 5.68
N LEU A 225 0.67 -24.12 6.48
CA LEU A 225 -0.08 -25.07 7.33
C LEU A 225 -0.85 -26.11 6.52
N PHE A 226 -1.39 -25.70 5.38
CA PHE A 226 -2.26 -26.52 4.54
C PHE A 226 -1.61 -26.93 3.20
N GLU A 227 -0.28 -26.88 3.10
CA GLU A 227 0.47 -27.23 1.89
C GLU A 227 0.05 -28.57 1.31
N ASP A 228 0.06 -29.64 2.10
CA ASP A 228 -0.32 -30.99 1.67
C ASP A 228 -1.75 -31.03 1.08
N GLU A 229 -2.72 -30.38 1.73
CA GLU A 229 -4.11 -30.32 1.28
C GLU A 229 -4.27 -29.48 0.01
N LEU A 230 -3.56 -28.35 -0.07
CA LEU A 230 -3.61 -27.46 -1.24
C LEU A 230 -2.98 -28.12 -2.47
N LEU A 231 -1.85 -28.80 -2.32
CA LEU A 231 -1.22 -29.57 -3.40
C LEU A 231 -2.06 -30.78 -3.81
N ASP A 232 -2.79 -31.48 -2.89
CA ASP A 232 -3.77 -32.50 -3.23
C ASP A 232 -4.92 -31.92 -4.07
N LEU A 233 -5.44 -30.75 -3.71
CA LEU A 233 -6.47 -30.06 -4.49
C LEU A 233 -5.99 -29.75 -5.91
N LYS A 234 -4.76 -29.23 -6.06
CA LYS A 234 -4.13 -28.96 -7.36
C LYS A 234 -4.02 -30.24 -8.19
N ALA A 235 -3.55 -31.34 -7.60
CA ALA A 235 -3.43 -32.63 -8.27
C ALA A 235 -4.79 -33.18 -8.74
N ARG A 236 -5.83 -33.04 -7.94
CA ARG A 236 -7.21 -33.46 -8.27
C ARG A 236 -7.82 -32.60 -9.37
N HIS A 237 -7.56 -31.29 -9.34
CA HIS A 237 -7.96 -30.38 -10.41
C HIS A 237 -7.28 -30.76 -11.74
N ALA A 238 -5.96 -30.96 -11.74
CA ALA A 238 -5.20 -31.41 -12.91
C ALA A 238 -5.67 -32.79 -13.44
N ALA A 239 -6.19 -33.64 -12.56
CA ALA A 239 -6.79 -34.94 -12.96
C ALA A 239 -8.22 -34.79 -13.50
N GLY A 240 -8.80 -33.59 -13.51
CA GLY A 240 -10.18 -33.33 -13.94
C GLY A 240 -11.25 -33.83 -12.94
N GLU A 241 -10.90 -34.05 -11.69
CA GLU A 241 -11.81 -34.42 -10.61
C GLU A 241 -12.57 -33.23 -10.02
N LEU A 242 -12.03 -32.02 -10.19
CA LEU A 242 -12.61 -30.75 -9.78
C LEU A 242 -12.71 -29.82 -10.99
N THR A 243 -13.78 -29.06 -11.05
CA THR A 243 -13.89 -27.90 -11.95
C THR A 243 -13.09 -26.73 -11.39
N ASP A 244 -12.76 -25.73 -12.23
CA ASP A 244 -12.05 -24.51 -11.82
C ASP A 244 -12.75 -23.84 -10.64
N ALA A 245 -14.08 -23.69 -10.71
CA ALA A 245 -14.87 -23.08 -9.63
C ALA A 245 -14.84 -23.89 -8.34
N GLU A 246 -14.89 -25.23 -8.39
CA GLU A 246 -14.79 -26.08 -7.21
C GLU A 246 -13.39 -26.02 -6.61
N TYR A 247 -12.35 -26.02 -7.46
CA TYR A 247 -10.96 -25.91 -7.03
C TYR A 247 -10.70 -24.58 -6.32
N THR A 248 -11.00 -23.47 -6.97
CA THR A 248 -10.82 -22.13 -6.40
C THR A 248 -11.61 -21.94 -5.10
N ALA A 249 -12.86 -22.42 -5.04
CA ALA A 249 -13.66 -22.32 -3.81
C ALA A 249 -13.05 -23.12 -2.65
N MET A 250 -12.48 -24.31 -2.90
CA MET A 250 -11.83 -25.11 -1.87
C MET A 250 -10.51 -24.51 -1.40
N VAL A 251 -9.70 -23.97 -2.33
CA VAL A 251 -8.49 -23.23 -1.99
C VAL A 251 -8.84 -22.02 -1.11
N THR A 252 -9.83 -21.23 -1.51
CA THR A 252 -10.30 -20.07 -0.74
C THR A 252 -10.75 -20.45 0.66
N ASP A 253 -11.45 -21.60 0.83
CA ASP A 253 -11.87 -22.09 2.17
C ASP A 253 -10.66 -22.38 3.08
N TYR A 254 -9.61 -23.04 2.56
CA TYR A 254 -8.38 -23.28 3.32
C TYR A 254 -7.66 -21.99 3.68
N MET A 255 -7.52 -21.08 2.72
CA MET A 255 -6.74 -19.88 2.84
C MET A 255 -7.42 -18.75 3.65
N ASN A 256 -8.67 -18.94 4.07
CA ASN A 256 -9.42 -17.99 4.92
C ASN A 256 -9.84 -18.60 6.27
N ARG A 257 -9.25 -19.73 6.70
CA ARG A 257 -9.57 -20.34 7.98
C ARG A 257 -9.07 -19.54 9.16
N THR A 258 -9.94 -19.36 10.14
CA THR A 258 -9.68 -18.57 11.36
C THR A 258 -10.18 -19.25 12.63
N ASP A 259 -10.44 -20.56 12.61
CA ASP A 259 -10.77 -21.30 13.81
C ASP A 259 -9.57 -21.32 14.79
N GLU A 260 -9.85 -21.54 16.08
CA GLU A 260 -8.87 -21.42 17.16
C GLU A 260 -7.67 -22.37 17.00
N GLU A 261 -7.88 -23.58 16.47
CA GLU A 261 -6.80 -24.54 16.25
C GLU A 261 -5.89 -24.08 15.11
N THR A 262 -6.48 -23.63 14.01
CA THR A 262 -5.77 -23.08 12.84
C THR A 262 -4.93 -21.87 13.24
N VAL A 263 -5.53 -20.91 13.93
CA VAL A 263 -4.83 -19.69 14.39
C VAL A 263 -3.63 -20.02 15.28
N ALA A 264 -3.79 -20.99 16.22
CA ALA A 264 -2.69 -21.38 17.09
C ALA A 264 -1.53 -22.06 16.35
N LYS A 265 -1.82 -22.86 15.30
CA LYS A 265 -0.80 -23.49 14.46
C LYS A 265 -0.08 -22.45 13.58
N VAL A 266 -0.82 -21.56 12.93
CA VAL A 266 -0.24 -20.47 12.14
C VAL A 266 0.64 -19.58 13.03
N GLN A 267 0.22 -19.28 14.25
CA GLN A 267 1.04 -18.50 15.18
C GLN A 267 2.40 -19.17 15.42
N GLN A 268 2.45 -20.50 15.59
CA GLN A 268 3.71 -21.19 15.79
C GLN A 268 4.58 -21.15 14.54
N ILE A 269 4.00 -21.35 13.35
CA ILE A 269 4.73 -21.23 12.06
C ILE A 269 5.34 -19.83 11.92
N LEU A 270 4.59 -18.78 12.20
CA LEU A 270 5.09 -17.41 12.08
C LEU A 270 6.14 -17.06 13.14
N LEU A 271 6.09 -17.67 14.34
CA LEU A 271 7.15 -17.53 15.34
C LEU A 271 8.44 -18.24 14.90
N ASP A 272 8.33 -19.43 14.29
CA ASP A 272 9.47 -20.17 13.76
C ASP A 272 10.07 -19.40 12.55
N MET A 273 9.22 -18.87 11.67
CA MET A 273 9.64 -18.01 10.56
C MET A 273 10.41 -16.78 11.06
N LYS A 274 9.90 -16.08 12.08
CA LYS A 274 10.56 -14.90 12.67
C LYS A 274 12.00 -15.16 13.08
N GLU A 275 12.32 -16.36 13.58
CA GLU A 275 13.70 -16.73 13.95
C GLU A 275 14.64 -16.82 12.74
N ASN A 276 14.07 -16.97 11.54
CA ASN A 276 14.78 -17.10 10.28
C ASN A 276 14.92 -15.77 9.53
N LEU A 277 14.00 -14.83 9.74
CA LEU A 277 13.95 -13.58 9.01
C LEU A 277 15.18 -12.68 9.22
N PHE A 278 15.53 -11.92 8.20
CA PHE A 278 16.32 -10.69 8.30
C PHE A 278 15.50 -9.61 9.02
N GLY A 279 14.23 -9.48 8.68
CA GLY A 279 13.29 -8.54 9.31
C GLY A 279 11.88 -8.61 8.74
N PHE A 280 10.99 -7.88 9.40
CA PHE A 280 9.69 -7.50 8.84
C PHE A 280 9.85 -6.17 8.10
N GLU A 281 9.22 -6.03 6.95
CA GLU A 281 9.32 -4.83 6.12
C GLU A 281 8.00 -4.54 5.40
N THR A 282 7.78 -3.32 4.95
CA THR A 282 6.66 -2.93 4.10
C THR A 282 7.16 -2.60 2.69
N ASP A 283 8.10 -1.67 2.55
CA ASP A 283 8.64 -1.19 1.27
C ASP A 283 10.14 -1.39 1.11
N THR A 284 10.88 -1.56 2.21
CA THR A 284 12.35 -1.66 2.16
C THR A 284 12.87 -2.94 1.54
N GLY A 285 12.04 -4.00 1.47
CA GLY A 285 12.41 -5.30 0.91
C GLY A 285 12.83 -5.21 -0.56
N LYS A 286 12.12 -4.43 -1.37
CA LYS A 286 12.47 -4.17 -2.77
C LYS A 286 13.90 -3.60 -2.91
N HIS A 287 14.26 -2.63 -2.08
CA HIS A 287 15.61 -2.05 -2.08
C HIS A 287 16.68 -3.01 -1.54
N ASP A 288 16.36 -3.78 -0.49
CA ASP A 288 17.26 -4.77 0.09
C ASP A 288 17.58 -5.92 -0.90
N MET A 289 16.63 -6.28 -1.79
CA MET A 289 16.85 -7.21 -2.90
C MET A 289 17.85 -6.65 -3.91
N VAL A 290 17.62 -5.43 -4.41
CA VAL A 290 18.48 -4.74 -5.39
C VAL A 290 19.92 -4.58 -4.86
N THR A 291 20.09 -4.28 -3.57
CA THR A 291 21.42 -4.13 -2.95
C THR A 291 22.09 -5.46 -2.59
N GLY A 292 21.41 -6.62 -2.76
CA GLY A 292 21.91 -7.93 -2.36
C GLY A 292 22.00 -8.13 -0.84
N THR A 293 21.37 -7.27 -0.06
CA THR A 293 21.29 -7.39 1.40
C THR A 293 20.56 -8.67 1.80
N ILE A 294 19.46 -8.98 1.10
CA ILE A 294 18.67 -10.21 1.22
C ILE A 294 18.67 -10.97 -0.11
N TRP A 295 18.26 -12.23 -0.10
CA TRP A 295 18.23 -13.13 -1.26
C TRP A 295 16.79 -13.55 -1.63
N LEU A 296 15.86 -13.39 -0.70
CA LEU A 296 14.47 -13.79 -0.79
C LEU A 296 13.62 -12.74 -0.10
N ASN A 297 12.55 -12.30 -0.77
CA ASN A 297 11.60 -11.35 -0.23
C ASN A 297 10.17 -11.83 -0.51
N PHE A 298 9.35 -11.96 0.53
CA PHE A 298 7.91 -12.04 0.33
C PHE A 298 7.41 -10.67 -0.12
N ALA A 299 6.87 -10.58 -1.32
CA ALA A 299 6.51 -9.33 -1.97
C ALA A 299 5.12 -9.38 -2.63
N TRP A 300 4.50 -8.21 -2.74
CA TRP A 300 3.44 -7.97 -3.71
C TRP A 300 4.05 -7.89 -5.11
N SER A 301 3.29 -8.32 -6.12
CA SER A 301 3.80 -8.40 -7.50
C SER A 301 4.28 -7.06 -8.06
N GLY A 302 3.65 -5.93 -7.69
CA GLY A 302 4.09 -4.60 -8.09
C GLY A 302 5.46 -4.22 -7.50
N ASP A 303 5.70 -4.51 -6.20
CA ASP A 303 7.02 -4.34 -5.60
C ASP A 303 8.08 -5.21 -6.28
N ALA A 304 7.69 -6.40 -6.73
CA ALA A 304 8.57 -7.30 -7.48
C ALA A 304 8.97 -6.68 -8.82
N VAL A 305 8.01 -6.14 -9.58
CA VAL A 305 8.27 -5.43 -10.84
C VAL A 305 9.22 -4.27 -10.62
N TYR A 306 8.90 -3.38 -9.68
CA TYR A 306 9.76 -2.25 -9.35
C TYR A 306 11.19 -2.67 -8.97
N ALA A 307 11.35 -3.71 -8.16
CA ALA A 307 12.68 -4.21 -7.77
C ALA A 307 13.47 -4.76 -8.95
N MET A 308 12.79 -5.47 -9.88
CA MET A 308 13.40 -6.00 -11.09
C MET A 308 13.83 -4.87 -12.04
N ASP A 309 12.98 -3.85 -12.25
CA ASP A 309 13.29 -2.70 -13.11
C ASP A 309 14.48 -1.92 -12.55
N VAL A 310 14.49 -1.59 -11.26
CA VAL A 310 15.63 -0.90 -10.64
C VAL A 310 16.91 -1.73 -10.67
N ALA A 311 16.81 -3.05 -10.59
CA ALA A 311 17.97 -3.94 -10.68
C ALA A 311 18.56 -3.99 -12.10
N GLU A 312 17.72 -3.85 -13.14
CA GLU A 312 18.13 -3.79 -14.55
C GLU A 312 18.74 -2.42 -14.91
N ASP A 313 18.15 -1.34 -14.42
CA ASP A 313 18.61 0.03 -14.66
C ASP A 313 19.96 0.34 -13.97
N ALA A 314 20.36 -0.47 -13.00
CA ALA A 314 21.69 -0.36 -12.42
C ALA A 314 22.73 -0.62 -13.52
N GLU A 315 23.32 0.49 -14.07
CA GLU A 315 24.27 0.49 -15.19
C GLU A 315 25.23 -0.71 -15.13
N ASP A 316 25.65 -1.23 -16.30
CA ASP A 316 26.65 -2.28 -16.57
C ASP A 316 27.95 -2.18 -15.75
N GLY A 317 27.82 -2.00 -14.45
CA GLY A 317 28.85 -1.84 -13.44
C GLY A 317 28.83 -2.99 -12.43
N GLU A 318 29.92 -3.16 -11.69
CA GLU A 318 30.03 -4.14 -10.59
C GLU A 318 28.83 -3.99 -9.64
N GLY A 319 27.82 -4.89 -9.73
CA GLY A 319 26.69 -4.93 -8.80
C GLY A 319 25.29 -5.10 -9.42
N ALA A 320 25.16 -5.23 -10.74
CA ALA A 320 23.87 -5.60 -11.34
C ALA A 320 23.39 -6.95 -10.78
N VAL A 321 22.16 -7.00 -10.30
CA VAL A 321 21.54 -8.17 -9.67
C VAL A 321 20.40 -8.64 -10.55
N THR A 322 20.38 -9.91 -10.94
CA THR A 322 19.19 -10.50 -11.58
C THR A 322 18.21 -10.91 -10.49
N LEU A 323 16.95 -10.51 -10.64
CA LEU A 323 15.86 -10.87 -9.76
C LEU A 323 14.76 -11.55 -10.56
N ASN A 324 14.12 -12.54 -9.98
CA ASN A 324 12.98 -13.25 -10.52
C ASN A 324 11.82 -13.24 -9.52
N TYR A 325 10.63 -13.56 -10.00
CA TYR A 325 9.41 -13.67 -9.19
C TYR A 325 8.81 -15.07 -9.30
N TYR A 326 8.36 -15.62 -8.18
CA TYR A 326 7.78 -16.95 -8.10
C TYR A 326 6.50 -16.94 -7.27
N ILE A 327 5.43 -17.49 -7.81
CA ILE A 327 4.18 -17.74 -7.11
C ILE A 327 4.18 -19.19 -6.64
N PRO A 328 4.23 -19.47 -5.31
CA PRO A 328 4.29 -20.83 -4.79
C PRO A 328 3.13 -21.72 -5.23
N GLU A 329 3.43 -23.00 -5.40
CA GLU A 329 2.55 -23.99 -6.04
C GLU A 329 1.33 -24.33 -5.19
N GLU A 330 1.42 -24.21 -3.86
CA GLU A 330 0.35 -24.51 -2.93
C GLU A 330 -0.78 -23.48 -2.97
N SER A 331 -0.47 -22.20 -2.90
CA SER A 331 -1.39 -21.07 -3.05
C SER A 331 -0.66 -19.74 -2.83
N ALA A 332 -1.27 -18.65 -3.24
CA ALA A 332 -0.86 -17.29 -2.94
C ALA A 332 -2.10 -16.37 -2.82
N ASN A 333 -1.91 -15.14 -2.35
CA ASN A 333 -2.99 -14.16 -2.38
C ASN A 333 -3.15 -13.58 -3.79
N LEU A 334 -4.41 -13.55 -4.27
CA LEU A 334 -4.86 -12.74 -5.40
C LEU A 334 -5.57 -11.52 -4.78
N TRP A 335 -4.92 -10.37 -4.79
CA TRP A 335 -5.41 -9.17 -4.14
C TRP A 335 -5.95 -8.14 -5.14
N PHE A 336 -6.86 -7.31 -4.66
CA PHE A 336 -7.48 -6.21 -5.39
C PHE A 336 -7.56 -4.98 -4.49
N ASP A 337 -6.99 -3.87 -4.94
CA ASP A 337 -7.25 -2.57 -4.34
C ASP A 337 -8.32 -1.85 -5.14
N GLY A 338 -9.19 -1.15 -4.45
CA GLY A 338 -10.31 -0.48 -5.10
C GLY A 338 -10.71 0.82 -4.42
N TRP A 339 -11.11 1.77 -5.25
CA TRP A 339 -11.67 3.03 -4.81
C TRP A 339 -13.05 2.83 -4.22
N VAL A 340 -13.26 3.34 -3.03
CA VAL A 340 -14.55 3.29 -2.31
C VAL A 340 -14.91 4.66 -1.76
N ILE A 341 -16.20 4.93 -1.66
CA ILE A 341 -16.77 6.19 -1.16
C ILE A 341 -17.23 5.96 0.27
N PRO A 342 -16.52 6.48 1.31
CA PRO A 342 -16.99 6.36 2.70
C PRO A 342 -18.26 7.19 2.93
N LYS A 343 -19.17 6.74 3.81
CA LYS A 343 -20.36 7.49 4.18
C LYS A 343 -20.01 8.81 4.87
N ASP A 344 -20.51 9.91 4.35
CA ASP A 344 -20.51 11.21 5.01
C ASP A 344 -21.83 11.96 4.73
N GLU A 345 -22.67 12.14 5.78
CA GLU A 345 -23.94 12.86 5.69
C GLU A 345 -23.78 14.35 5.27
N LYS A 346 -22.55 14.87 5.28
CA LYS A 346 -22.25 16.25 4.90
C LYS A 346 -21.70 16.38 3.49
N ARG A 347 -21.39 15.28 2.84
CA ARG A 347 -20.88 15.30 1.46
C ARG A 347 -21.95 15.88 0.55
N THR A 348 -21.53 16.76 -0.36
CA THR A 348 -22.43 17.31 -1.39
C THR A 348 -22.43 16.39 -2.61
N GLU A 349 -23.46 16.51 -3.45
CA GLU A 349 -23.53 15.79 -4.72
C GLU A 349 -22.36 16.17 -5.64
N GLU A 350 -21.92 17.44 -5.60
CA GLU A 350 -20.77 17.92 -6.37
C GLU A 350 -19.46 17.25 -5.90
N THR A 351 -19.28 17.08 -4.59
CA THR A 351 -18.09 16.38 -4.05
C THR A 351 -18.12 14.88 -4.40
N LYS A 352 -19.31 14.25 -4.34
CA LYS A 352 -19.45 12.86 -4.77
C LYS A 352 -19.13 12.69 -6.25
N HIS A 353 -19.66 13.58 -7.10
CA HIS A 353 -19.36 13.61 -8.52
C HIS A 353 -17.83 13.79 -8.77
N ALA A 354 -17.16 14.68 -8.02
CA ALA A 354 -15.73 14.87 -8.15
C ALA A 354 -14.94 13.60 -7.75
N ALA A 355 -15.40 12.86 -6.73
CA ALA A 355 -14.80 11.58 -6.35
C ALA A 355 -14.95 10.52 -7.47
N GLU A 356 -16.15 10.38 -8.03
CA GLU A 356 -16.41 9.48 -9.16
C GLU A 356 -15.64 9.89 -10.42
N ALA A 357 -15.53 11.20 -10.68
CA ALA A 357 -14.74 11.74 -11.79
C ALA A 357 -13.23 11.48 -11.60
N PHE A 358 -12.71 11.51 -10.36
CA PHE A 358 -11.31 11.18 -10.07
C PHE A 358 -11.01 9.72 -10.41
N VAL A 359 -11.89 8.79 -10.04
CA VAL A 359 -11.76 7.38 -10.41
C VAL A 359 -11.79 7.20 -11.94
N ASN A 360 -12.73 7.86 -12.62
CA ASN A 360 -12.79 7.81 -14.09
C ASN A 360 -11.53 8.41 -14.73
N PHE A 361 -11.02 9.53 -14.24
CA PHE A 361 -9.80 10.14 -14.76
C PHE A 361 -8.59 9.20 -14.64
N LEU A 362 -8.40 8.55 -13.49
CA LEU A 362 -7.34 7.57 -13.31
C LEU A 362 -7.52 6.31 -14.18
N SER A 363 -8.75 6.03 -14.61
CA SER A 363 -9.12 4.90 -15.46
C SER A 363 -9.09 5.21 -16.95
N ALA A 364 -8.77 6.46 -17.33
CA ALA A 364 -8.47 6.77 -18.73
C ALA A 364 -7.23 5.96 -19.16
N PRO A 365 -7.23 5.29 -20.32
CA PRO A 365 -6.15 4.39 -20.71
C PRO A 365 -4.76 5.02 -20.61
N GLU A 366 -4.60 6.23 -21.08
CA GLU A 366 -3.35 7.00 -20.99
C GLU A 366 -2.88 7.21 -19.54
N ASN A 367 -3.80 7.55 -18.64
CA ASN A 367 -3.47 7.76 -17.23
C ASN A 367 -3.20 6.44 -16.52
N ALA A 368 -3.88 5.36 -16.89
CA ALA A 368 -3.64 4.03 -16.37
C ALA A 368 -2.25 3.51 -16.77
N VAL A 369 -1.83 3.70 -18.04
CA VAL A 369 -0.48 3.38 -18.53
C VAL A 369 0.57 4.18 -17.75
N ARG A 370 0.42 5.49 -17.70
CA ARG A 370 1.32 6.39 -17.00
C ARG A 370 1.49 6.00 -15.52
N ASN A 371 0.39 5.70 -14.87
CA ASN A 371 0.39 5.32 -13.47
C ASN A 371 1.08 3.95 -13.25
N SER A 372 0.73 2.94 -14.05
CA SER A 372 1.37 1.60 -13.98
C SER A 372 2.86 1.66 -14.22
N TYR A 373 3.33 2.47 -15.18
CA TYR A 373 4.74 2.69 -15.43
C TYR A 373 5.47 3.27 -14.20
N TYR A 374 4.86 4.29 -13.57
CA TYR A 374 5.49 4.99 -12.45
C TYR A 374 5.59 4.12 -11.18
N ILE A 375 4.52 3.38 -10.86
CA ILE A 375 4.44 2.62 -9.60
C ILE A 375 4.83 1.15 -9.73
N GLY A 376 4.94 0.60 -10.95
CA GLY A 376 5.23 -0.82 -11.20
C GLY A 376 4.05 -1.76 -10.99
N TYR A 377 2.88 -1.27 -10.57
CA TYR A 377 1.70 -2.10 -10.28
C TYR A 377 0.78 -2.25 -11.48
N THR A 378 0.09 -3.39 -11.54
CA THR A 378 -0.79 -3.74 -12.65
C THR A 378 -2.15 -3.07 -12.50
N SER A 379 -2.51 -2.23 -13.46
CA SER A 379 -3.82 -1.58 -13.51
C SER A 379 -4.93 -2.60 -13.75
N VAL A 380 -6.13 -2.29 -13.24
CA VAL A 380 -7.36 -3.02 -13.59
C VAL A 380 -7.88 -2.66 -14.98
N ILE A 381 -7.29 -1.65 -15.63
CA ILE A 381 -7.72 -1.16 -16.94
C ILE A 381 -7.08 -2.00 -18.04
N ALA A 382 -7.91 -2.41 -19.00
CA ALA A 382 -7.53 -3.10 -20.23
C ALA A 382 -7.68 -2.14 -21.42
N GLY A 383 -7.59 -2.67 -22.62
CA GLY A 383 -7.74 -1.94 -23.89
C GLY A 383 -6.45 -1.87 -24.68
N ASP A 384 -6.56 -1.37 -25.90
CA ASP A 384 -5.48 -1.42 -26.88
C ASP A 384 -4.25 -0.62 -26.41
N GLU A 385 -4.42 0.54 -25.77
CA GLU A 385 -3.30 1.38 -25.31
C GLU A 385 -2.49 0.71 -24.18
N MET A 386 -3.17 0.05 -23.23
CA MET A 386 -2.50 -0.71 -22.18
C MET A 386 -1.78 -1.93 -22.76
N PHE A 387 -2.41 -2.62 -23.71
CA PHE A 387 -1.78 -3.75 -24.39
C PHE A 387 -0.58 -3.33 -25.22
N ASP A 388 -0.68 -2.23 -25.97
CA ASP A 388 0.42 -1.69 -26.76
C ASP A 388 1.61 -1.33 -25.86
N TYR A 389 1.35 -0.70 -24.70
CA TYR A 389 2.38 -0.43 -23.69
C TYR A 389 3.06 -1.72 -23.21
N MET A 390 2.29 -2.76 -22.88
CA MET A 390 2.83 -4.05 -22.45
C MET A 390 3.62 -4.75 -23.55
N ALA A 391 3.12 -4.70 -24.79
CA ALA A 391 3.80 -5.28 -25.94
C ALA A 391 5.11 -4.53 -26.26
N ASP A 392 5.11 -3.21 -26.20
CA ASP A 392 6.33 -2.40 -26.40
C ASP A 392 7.39 -2.65 -25.32
N THR A 393 6.93 -2.91 -24.08
CA THR A 393 7.82 -3.14 -22.94
C THR A 393 8.43 -4.55 -22.94
N TYR A 394 7.63 -5.59 -23.26
CA TYR A 394 8.01 -6.98 -23.00
C TYR A 394 8.19 -7.84 -24.25
N SER A 395 8.01 -7.30 -25.46
CA SER A 395 8.25 -8.12 -26.67
C SER A 395 9.73 -8.43 -26.86
N ALA A 396 10.00 -9.65 -27.31
CA ALA A 396 11.32 -10.08 -27.68
C ALA A 396 11.90 -9.30 -28.86
N GLU A 397 13.20 -9.08 -28.88
CA GLU A 397 13.88 -8.50 -30.02
C GLU A 397 13.71 -9.35 -31.28
N TYR A 398 13.72 -8.73 -32.47
CA TYR A 398 13.59 -9.44 -33.72
C TYR A 398 14.70 -10.47 -33.90
N GLY A 399 14.31 -11.75 -33.96
CA GLY A 399 15.22 -12.88 -34.16
C GLY A 399 15.66 -13.57 -32.86
N ASP A 400 15.07 -13.24 -31.75
CA ASP A 400 15.25 -14.01 -30.51
C ASP A 400 14.63 -15.41 -30.68
N GLU A 401 15.49 -16.45 -30.66
CA GLU A 401 15.08 -17.85 -30.80
C GLU A 401 14.43 -18.40 -29.50
N THR A 402 14.49 -17.67 -28.40
CA THR A 402 13.89 -18.06 -27.10
C THR A 402 12.49 -17.53 -26.92
N ALA A 403 12.07 -16.61 -27.79
CA ALA A 403 10.76 -15.97 -27.71
C ALA A 403 9.61 -16.98 -27.69
N THR A 404 8.68 -16.76 -26.78
CA THR A 404 7.50 -17.60 -26.57
C THR A 404 6.25 -16.73 -26.59
N ASP A 405 5.14 -17.27 -27.10
CA ASP A 405 3.86 -16.58 -27.09
C ASP A 405 3.31 -16.55 -25.65
N TYR A 406 2.99 -15.35 -25.18
CA TYR A 406 2.39 -15.08 -23.88
C TYR A 406 0.98 -14.53 -24.10
N ASP A 407 -0.04 -15.33 -23.78
CA ASP A 407 -1.45 -15.02 -24.05
C ASP A 407 -2.06 -14.24 -22.87
N LEU A 408 -2.50 -13.02 -23.14
CA LEU A 408 -3.14 -12.09 -22.20
C LEU A 408 -4.65 -11.93 -22.44
N SER A 409 -5.24 -12.76 -23.31
CA SER A 409 -6.65 -12.63 -23.71
C SER A 409 -7.63 -12.76 -22.54
N TYR A 410 -7.26 -13.50 -21.47
CA TYR A 410 -8.09 -13.60 -20.27
C TYR A 410 -8.30 -12.23 -19.60
N PHE A 411 -7.30 -11.36 -19.67
CA PHE A 411 -7.34 -10.04 -19.05
C PHE A 411 -7.89 -8.97 -20.00
N PHE A 412 -7.42 -8.96 -21.26
CA PHE A 412 -7.79 -7.94 -22.24
C PHE A 412 -9.10 -8.22 -22.98
N GLY A 413 -9.59 -9.47 -22.97
CA GLY A 413 -10.84 -9.88 -23.60
C GLY A 413 -10.68 -10.47 -24.99
N GLU A 414 -11.73 -10.31 -25.83
CA GLU A 414 -11.73 -10.84 -27.20
C GLU A 414 -10.79 -10.02 -28.10
N GLY A 415 -9.72 -10.63 -28.60
CA GLY A 415 -8.74 -9.98 -29.48
C GLY A 415 -7.50 -10.84 -29.72
N ASP A 416 -6.48 -10.27 -30.34
CA ASP A 416 -5.17 -10.90 -30.54
C ASP A 416 -4.19 -10.27 -29.52
N TYR A 417 -4.41 -10.60 -28.25
CA TYR A 417 -3.65 -10.06 -27.13
C TYR A 417 -2.55 -11.03 -26.71
N VAL A 418 -1.63 -11.33 -27.64
CA VAL A 418 -0.50 -12.24 -27.44
C VAL A 418 0.80 -11.48 -27.61
N ILE A 419 1.66 -11.52 -26.61
CA ILE A 419 3.02 -10.94 -26.66
C ILE A 419 4.01 -12.06 -26.96
N SER A 420 4.85 -11.88 -27.99
CA SER A 420 6.00 -12.77 -28.20
C SER A 420 7.14 -12.32 -27.29
N ALA A 421 7.20 -12.86 -26.08
CA ALA A 421 8.10 -12.44 -25.03
C ALA A 421 9.38 -13.31 -24.95
N PRO A 422 10.54 -12.77 -24.52
CA PRO A 422 11.72 -13.56 -24.17
C PRO A 422 11.40 -14.58 -23.07
N ALA A 423 12.02 -15.74 -23.11
CA ALA A 423 11.74 -16.82 -22.14
C ALA A 423 11.94 -16.37 -20.67
N GLU A 424 12.85 -15.45 -20.42
CA GLU A 424 13.09 -14.90 -19.06
C GLU A 424 11.86 -14.18 -18.48
N GLN A 425 11.01 -13.58 -19.32
CA GLN A 425 9.81 -12.89 -18.87
C GLN A 425 8.73 -13.84 -18.28
N LEU A 426 8.89 -15.14 -18.44
CA LEU A 426 8.06 -16.15 -17.80
C LEU A 426 8.29 -16.28 -16.28
N GLU A 427 9.34 -15.63 -15.75
CA GLU A 427 9.71 -15.63 -14.33
C GLU A 427 10.00 -14.20 -13.83
N ARG A 428 9.71 -13.17 -14.66
CA ARG A 428 10.08 -11.79 -14.37
C ARG A 428 8.88 -10.85 -14.41
N GLN A 429 9.07 -9.62 -14.87
CA GLN A 429 8.09 -8.53 -14.77
C GLN A 429 6.75 -8.89 -15.42
N LEU A 430 6.75 -9.44 -16.65
CA LEU A 430 5.51 -9.82 -17.33
C LEU A 430 4.73 -10.89 -16.56
N TYR A 431 5.42 -11.91 -16.06
CA TYR A 431 4.82 -12.94 -15.21
C TYR A 431 4.30 -12.37 -13.89
N ALA A 432 5.02 -11.46 -13.27
CA ALA A 432 4.59 -10.83 -12.02
C ALA A 432 3.34 -9.96 -12.21
N GLN A 433 3.24 -9.24 -13.32
CA GLN A 433 2.09 -8.38 -13.63
C GLN A 433 0.87 -9.15 -14.11
N TYR A 434 1.08 -10.13 -14.98
CA TYR A 434 0.02 -10.89 -15.63
C TYR A 434 0.33 -12.38 -15.57
N PRO A 435 0.27 -13.02 -14.39
CA PRO A 435 0.48 -14.47 -14.31
C PRO A 435 -0.55 -15.21 -15.16
N PRO A 436 -0.22 -16.40 -15.73
CA PRO A 436 -1.15 -17.19 -16.51
C PRO A 436 -2.45 -17.47 -15.75
N GLU A 437 -3.59 -17.53 -16.45
CA GLU A 437 -4.91 -17.73 -15.82
C GLU A 437 -4.94 -18.97 -14.92
N GLU A 438 -4.27 -20.05 -15.33
CA GLU A 438 -4.18 -21.29 -14.54
C GLU A 438 -3.49 -21.12 -13.19
N GLU A 439 -2.52 -20.19 -13.11
CA GLU A 439 -1.84 -19.85 -11.87
C GLU A 439 -2.79 -19.17 -10.88
N MET A 440 -3.66 -18.31 -11.39
CA MET A 440 -4.62 -17.57 -10.58
C MET A 440 -5.73 -18.44 -10.00
N LEU A 441 -6.02 -19.60 -10.60
CA LEU A 441 -7.00 -20.55 -10.06
C LEU A 441 -6.58 -21.09 -8.68
N ARG A 442 -5.27 -21.17 -8.41
CA ARG A 442 -4.75 -21.60 -7.09
C ARG A 442 -4.57 -20.46 -6.11
N CYS A 443 -4.69 -19.22 -6.55
CA CYS A 443 -4.61 -18.06 -5.68
C CYS A 443 -5.97 -17.77 -5.04
N ALA A 444 -5.96 -17.38 -3.77
CA ALA A 444 -7.17 -17.06 -3.03
C ALA A 444 -7.24 -15.57 -2.70
N VAL A 445 -8.44 -15.05 -2.73
CA VAL A 445 -8.74 -13.69 -2.26
C VAL A 445 -8.88 -13.71 -0.74
N MET A 446 -8.35 -12.72 -0.05
CA MET A 446 -8.52 -12.57 1.40
C MET A 446 -9.94 -12.13 1.73
N ASP A 447 -10.56 -12.83 2.69
CA ASP A 447 -11.90 -12.52 3.18
C ASP A 447 -11.85 -11.62 4.42
N TYR A 448 -12.93 -10.92 4.71
CA TYR A 448 -13.09 -10.24 6.00
C TYR A 448 -13.42 -11.26 7.09
N TYR A 449 -12.59 -11.37 8.12
CA TYR A 449 -12.70 -12.38 9.16
C TYR A 449 -13.78 -12.13 10.22
N GLY A 450 -14.54 -11.04 10.10
CA GLY A 450 -15.64 -10.74 11.00
C GLY A 450 -15.20 -10.68 12.47
N GLU A 451 -15.86 -11.46 13.31
CA GLU A 451 -15.57 -11.54 14.76
C GLU A 451 -14.18 -12.10 15.08
N ASN A 452 -13.52 -12.77 14.12
CA ASN A 452 -12.18 -13.34 14.31
C ASN A 452 -11.05 -12.35 14.00
N ASP A 453 -11.37 -11.19 13.44
CA ASP A 453 -10.40 -10.16 13.06
C ASP A 453 -9.55 -9.70 14.28
N GLU A 454 -10.19 -9.51 15.43
CA GLU A 454 -9.49 -9.16 16.68
C GLU A 454 -8.47 -10.23 17.10
N ARG A 455 -8.82 -11.52 16.98
CA ARG A 455 -7.93 -12.64 17.31
C ARG A 455 -6.68 -12.66 16.41
N ILE A 456 -6.84 -12.38 15.12
CA ILE A 456 -5.73 -12.33 14.18
C ILE A 456 -4.81 -11.14 14.49
N ASN A 457 -5.36 -9.98 14.82
CA ASN A 457 -4.59 -8.82 15.27
C ASN A 457 -3.85 -9.07 16.61
N GLU A 458 -4.46 -9.79 17.55
CA GLU A 458 -3.80 -10.20 18.79
C GLU A 458 -2.63 -11.15 18.53
N LEU A 459 -2.79 -12.12 17.62
CA LEU A 459 -1.72 -13.02 17.17
C LEU A 459 -0.55 -12.21 16.65
N TRP A 460 -0.79 -11.22 15.77
CA TRP A 460 0.26 -10.38 15.20
C TRP A 460 1.02 -9.60 16.28
N THR A 461 0.30 -9.02 17.23
CA THR A 461 0.90 -8.33 18.38
C THR A 461 1.85 -9.25 19.17
N GLN A 462 1.52 -10.53 19.30
CA GLN A 462 2.38 -11.50 19.97
C GLN A 462 3.60 -11.89 19.14
N ILE A 463 3.46 -11.99 17.82
CA ILE A 463 4.58 -12.26 16.90
C ILE A 463 5.55 -11.08 16.88
N LYS A 464 5.05 -9.86 16.77
CA LYS A 464 5.88 -8.63 16.74
C LYS A 464 6.50 -8.34 18.10
N GLY A 465 5.83 -8.73 19.18
CA GLY A 465 6.32 -8.50 20.53
C GLY A 465 7.73 -9.10 20.72
N GLU A 466 8.69 -8.28 21.14
CA GLU A 466 9.94 -8.79 21.66
C GLU A 466 9.64 -9.47 23.00
N THR A 467 9.87 -10.77 23.09
CA THR A 467 9.97 -11.43 24.39
C THR A 467 11.22 -10.87 25.07
N LEU A 468 11.04 -9.87 25.94
CA LEU A 468 12.14 -9.40 26.76
C LEU A 468 12.71 -10.61 27.49
N ASP A 469 14.00 -10.89 27.27
CA ASP A 469 14.73 -11.91 28.00
C ASP A 469 14.44 -11.80 29.50
N ALA A 470 14.26 -12.91 30.16
CA ALA A 470 13.95 -12.93 31.60
C ALA A 470 14.94 -12.10 32.45
N TRP A 471 16.21 -11.98 32.01
CA TRP A 471 17.19 -11.11 32.65
C TRP A 471 16.87 -9.61 32.42
N ALA A 472 16.38 -9.21 31.22
CA ALA A 472 16.01 -7.83 30.91
C ALA A 472 14.77 -7.40 31.72
N ILE A 473 13.77 -8.29 31.85
CA ILE A 473 12.61 -8.11 32.73
C ILE A 473 13.10 -7.93 34.19
N GLY A 474 14.05 -8.76 34.64
CA GLY A 474 14.67 -8.65 35.94
C GLY A 474 15.36 -7.30 36.19
N VAL A 475 16.08 -6.80 35.20
CA VAL A 475 16.75 -5.48 35.27
C VAL A 475 15.73 -4.33 35.31
N ILE A 476 14.68 -4.38 34.50
CA ILE A 476 13.61 -3.37 34.50
C ILE A 476 12.88 -3.37 35.85
N CYS A 477 12.51 -4.54 36.37
CA CYS A 477 11.89 -4.67 37.68
C CYS A 477 12.78 -4.14 38.81
N ALA A 478 14.09 -4.45 38.77
CA ALA A 478 15.06 -3.92 39.74
C ALA A 478 15.19 -2.40 39.65
N ALA A 479 15.23 -1.84 38.45
CA ALA A 479 15.27 -0.38 38.26
C ALA A 479 14.01 0.31 38.80
N VAL A 480 12.81 -0.26 38.54
CA VAL A 480 11.53 0.27 39.06
C VAL A 480 11.52 0.23 40.60
N VAL A 481 12.00 -0.85 41.21
CA VAL A 481 12.10 -1.00 42.67
C VAL A 481 13.08 0.04 43.23
N LEU A 482 14.25 0.23 42.61
CA LEU A 482 15.24 1.24 43.05
C LEU A 482 14.68 2.66 42.96
N ILE A 483 13.94 2.99 41.91
CA ILE A 483 13.28 4.30 41.75
C ILE A 483 12.22 4.48 42.85
N ALA A 484 11.41 3.46 43.12
CA ALA A 484 10.37 3.49 44.15
C ALA A 484 10.99 3.66 45.54
N VAL A 485 12.06 2.93 45.85
CA VAL A 485 12.83 3.09 47.12
C VAL A 485 13.46 4.48 47.20
N GLY A 486 14.03 5.00 46.11
CA GLY A 486 14.57 6.36 46.06
C GLY A 486 13.52 7.44 46.34
N VAL A 487 12.32 7.30 45.72
CA VAL A 487 11.19 8.21 45.98
C VAL A 487 10.70 8.11 47.43
N LEU A 488 10.63 6.88 47.97
CA LEU A 488 10.24 6.65 49.35
C LEU A 488 11.27 7.24 50.33
N TYR A 489 12.56 7.05 50.05
CA TYR A 489 13.65 7.64 50.82
C TYR A 489 13.62 9.16 50.80
N MET A 490 13.34 9.79 49.63
CA MET A 490 13.17 11.24 49.52
C MET A 490 11.95 11.77 50.30
N LYS A 491 10.86 10.98 50.40
CA LYS A 491 9.62 11.34 51.10
C LYS A 491 9.70 11.11 52.63
N LEU A 492 10.33 10.02 53.05
CA LEU A 492 10.31 9.51 54.44
C LEU A 492 11.68 9.61 55.14
N GLY A 493 12.75 9.81 54.37
CA GLY A 493 14.11 9.91 54.90
C GLY A 493 14.29 11.16 55.81
N PRO A 494 15.21 11.09 56.77
CA PRO A 494 15.46 12.22 57.67
C PRO A 494 15.86 13.43 56.86
N LYS A 495 15.20 14.59 57.12
CA LYS A 495 15.56 15.87 56.53
C LYS A 495 16.93 16.31 57.06
N THR A 496 18.00 15.72 56.54
CA THR A 496 19.36 16.15 56.84
C THR A 496 19.64 17.46 56.10
N ASP A 497 20.05 18.50 56.83
CA ASP A 497 20.35 19.86 56.36
C ASP A 497 21.59 19.93 55.44
N PHE A 498 21.87 18.94 54.63
CA PHE A 498 23.10 18.85 53.81
C PHE A 498 23.17 19.86 52.68
N PHE A 499 22.08 20.55 52.33
CA PHE A 499 22.04 21.54 51.24
C PHE A 499 21.97 23.01 51.71
N ARG A 500 22.14 23.29 53.02
CA ARG A 500 21.99 24.67 53.54
C ARG A 500 23.27 25.50 53.64
N HIS A 501 24.42 25.02 53.20
CA HIS A 501 25.64 25.80 53.16
C HIS A 501 26.08 26.12 51.72
N ARG A 502 25.35 27.02 51.05
CA ARG A 502 25.96 27.86 50.01
C ARG A 502 26.54 29.12 50.67
N PRO A 503 27.87 29.37 50.61
CA PRO A 503 28.44 30.62 51.05
C PRO A 503 27.87 31.73 50.14
N LYS A 504 27.31 32.78 50.79
CA LYS A 504 26.94 34.02 50.12
C LYS A 504 28.20 34.64 49.55
N LYS A 505 28.45 34.52 48.21
CA LYS A 505 29.47 35.37 47.56
C LYS A 505 29.00 36.81 47.60
N GLY A 506 29.69 37.62 48.41
CA GLY A 506 29.50 39.05 48.47
C GLY A 506 29.93 39.69 47.15
N TYR A 507 29.00 40.41 46.53
CA TYR A 507 29.31 41.25 45.38
C TYR A 507 30.15 42.43 45.84
N LYS A 508 31.45 42.56 45.43
CA LYS A 508 32.23 43.79 45.49
C LYS A 508 31.71 44.76 44.42
N LYS A 509 31.22 45.91 44.82
CA LYS A 509 30.98 47.07 43.97
C LYS A 509 32.27 47.43 43.24
N ILE A 510 32.32 47.33 41.93
CA ILE A 510 33.37 47.88 41.08
C ILE A 510 33.00 49.36 40.83
N SER A 511 33.85 50.28 41.33
CA SER A 511 33.74 51.71 41.08
C SER A 511 34.06 52.00 39.60
N SER A 512 33.27 52.89 39.02
CA SER A 512 33.39 53.44 37.68
C SER A 512 34.75 54.08 37.43
N VAL A 513 35.42 53.63 36.33
CA VAL A 513 36.57 54.35 35.74
C VAL A 513 36.05 55.14 34.55
N PRO A 514 36.39 56.46 34.42
CA PRO A 514 35.92 57.25 33.29
C PRO A 514 36.73 56.93 32.01
N VAL A 515 36.06 56.72 30.92
CA VAL A 515 36.66 56.59 29.58
C VAL A 515 36.84 57.97 29.01
N SER A 516 38.11 58.39 28.80
CA SER A 516 38.47 59.59 28.03
C SER A 516 38.57 59.23 26.55
N TYR A 517 37.79 59.90 25.72
CA TYR A 517 37.99 59.92 24.28
C TYR A 517 39.18 60.83 23.94
N GLN A 518 40.14 60.31 23.14
CA GLN A 518 41.03 61.13 22.31
C GLN A 518 41.09 60.53 20.89
N LYS A 519 40.61 61.35 19.93
CA LYS A 519 40.83 61.52 18.52
C LYS A 519 41.11 60.29 17.65
#